data_5bcae08bcc0be89e75723cc2b4415737
#
_entry.id   5bcae08bcc0be89e75723cc2b4415737
#
_cell.length_a   1.000
_cell.length_b   1.000
_cell.length_c   1.000
_cell.angle_alpha   90.00
_cell.angle_beta   90.00
_cell.angle_gamma   90.00
#
_symmetry.space_group_name_H-M   'P 1'
#
loop_
_entity.id
_entity.type
_entity.pdbx_description
1 polymer ?
#
loop_
_entity_poly.entity_id
_entity_poly.type
_entity_poly.pdbx_seq_one_letter_code
_entity_poly.pdbx_strand_id
1 'polypeptide(L)'
;MKNALLILCLATLSVCADDFYIWQRDWNERVREAVRSERAAERFYFLEGELTAERFPRGFAAKKLTRAMIPVYRIHTSALRFSAEEIAEKIFDTRFPEIQLDLDCPERIFARYAEIVRALKAKGVKRISATVLPVHLKLKEFPEFAKNVDFYVLQVHGLDFRKGASLMRMSTVEESLARAEKLNLPYKVALPCYAYELFFRDGRLVSLNAEQGRANRGGKRTVLAAEPEELAECVRKIRKLKRGIIWFRLPVRGDRLCLDRPSLQKIMDGEKIEKRMEFCWKKSKDRLYILYVKNIAMLGAERVALRFPHGDFRVEDYGFFGGFQPESGHVFGVFPESLTGPAPLPGEESAAMWLRSNDEPPKLKVEFPE
;
A
#
# COMPACT_ATOMS: atom_id res chain seq x y z
N MET A 1 23.73 -21.97 53.37
CA MET A 1 23.38 -22.21 51.98
C MET A 1 22.43 -21.08 51.53
N LYS A 2 22.96 -20.11 50.75
CA LYS A 2 22.18 -18.95 50.28
C LYS A 2 21.76 -19.24 48.84
N ASN A 3 20.44 -19.41 48.65
CA ASN A 3 19.85 -19.53 47.30
C ASN A 3 19.82 -18.15 46.67
N ALA A 4 20.67 -17.93 45.69
CA ALA A 4 20.59 -16.77 44.80
C ALA A 4 19.51 -17.04 43.73
N LEU A 5 18.42 -16.32 43.85
CA LEU A 5 17.33 -16.32 42.85
C LEU A 5 17.81 -15.47 41.66
N LEU A 6 18.14 -16.14 40.57
CA LEU A 6 18.49 -15.49 39.30
C LEU A 6 17.22 -14.99 38.63
N ILE A 7 16.90 -13.71 38.83
CA ILE A 7 15.79 -13.05 38.07
C ILE A 7 16.31 -12.81 36.67
N LEU A 8 15.87 -13.67 35.76
CA LEU A 8 16.08 -13.50 34.32
C LEU A 8 15.11 -12.40 33.85
N CYS A 9 15.60 -11.15 33.80
CA CYS A 9 14.88 -10.08 33.11
C CYS A 9 14.85 -10.42 31.62
N LEU A 10 13.79 -11.07 31.17
CA LEU A 10 13.40 -11.09 29.77
C LEU A 10 13.06 -9.64 29.40
N ALA A 11 14.04 -8.93 28.84
CA ALA A 11 13.77 -7.71 28.11
C ALA A 11 12.88 -8.10 26.92
N THR A 12 11.57 -8.00 27.08
CA THR A 12 10.65 -8.01 25.98
C THR A 12 11.05 -6.83 25.09
N LEU A 13 11.72 -7.12 23.98
CA LEU A 13 11.86 -6.19 22.88
C LEU A 13 10.43 -5.77 22.56
N SER A 14 10.03 -4.59 22.99
CA SER A 14 8.79 -3.95 22.57
C SER A 14 8.94 -3.76 21.07
N VAL A 15 8.48 -4.74 20.31
CA VAL A 15 8.32 -4.59 18.87
C VAL A 15 7.32 -3.46 18.73
N CYS A 16 7.76 -2.30 18.25
CA CYS A 16 6.84 -1.21 17.93
C CYS A 16 5.77 -1.80 17.01
N ALA A 17 4.53 -1.85 17.49
CA ALA A 17 3.43 -2.37 16.72
C ALA A 17 3.25 -1.53 15.46
N ASP A 18 2.91 -2.20 14.38
CA ASP A 18 2.62 -1.53 13.12
C ASP A 18 1.16 -1.05 13.13
N ASP A 19 0.94 0.12 12.57
CA ASP A 19 -0.39 0.71 12.40
C ASP A 19 -0.79 0.69 10.92
N PHE A 20 -2.05 0.96 10.63
CA PHE A 20 -2.56 0.99 9.26
C PHE A 20 -3.40 2.22 8.98
N TYR A 21 -3.25 2.78 7.79
CA TYR A 21 -4.23 3.68 7.20
C TYR A 21 -5.39 2.90 6.59
N ILE A 22 -6.61 3.33 6.86
CA ILE A 22 -7.82 2.91 6.16
C ILE A 22 -8.25 4.07 5.29
N TRP A 23 -7.92 3.99 3.99
CA TRP A 23 -8.12 5.08 3.05
C TRP A 23 -9.35 4.90 2.16
N GLN A 24 -10.05 3.78 2.36
CA GLN A 24 -11.26 3.46 1.62
C GLN A 24 -12.41 4.40 2.03
N ARG A 25 -13.02 5.05 1.05
CA ARG A 25 -14.18 5.93 1.24
C ARG A 25 -15.46 5.15 1.42
N ASP A 26 -15.53 3.95 0.86
CA ASP A 26 -16.64 3.02 1.05
C ASP A 26 -16.24 1.91 2.03
N TRP A 27 -16.89 1.91 3.18
CA TRP A 27 -16.68 0.91 4.24
C TRP A 27 -17.62 -0.29 4.06
N ASN A 28 -17.44 -0.99 2.95
CA ASN A 28 -18.15 -2.24 2.68
C ASN A 28 -17.69 -3.37 3.63
N GLU A 29 -18.33 -4.54 3.53
CA GLU A 29 -18.04 -5.65 4.43
C GLU A 29 -16.59 -6.14 4.34
N ARG A 30 -15.96 -6.09 3.17
CA ARG A 30 -14.55 -6.49 2.99
C ARG A 30 -13.59 -5.60 3.79
N VAL A 31 -13.84 -4.28 3.81
CA VAL A 31 -13.05 -3.34 4.63
C VAL A 31 -13.24 -3.63 6.12
N ARG A 32 -14.49 -3.86 6.54
CA ARG A 32 -14.79 -4.20 7.95
C ARG A 32 -14.16 -5.52 8.37
N GLU A 33 -14.17 -6.53 7.50
CA GLU A 33 -13.52 -7.82 7.73
C GLU A 33 -12.00 -7.64 7.86
N ALA A 34 -11.36 -6.88 6.97
CA ALA A 34 -9.93 -6.58 7.05
C ALA A 34 -9.56 -5.92 8.39
N VAL A 35 -10.35 -4.95 8.85
CA VAL A 35 -10.13 -4.30 10.16
C VAL A 35 -10.30 -5.28 11.32
N ARG A 36 -11.34 -6.14 11.28
CA ARG A 36 -11.59 -7.13 12.34
C ARG A 36 -10.52 -8.22 12.42
N SER A 37 -10.02 -8.64 11.26
CA SER A 37 -9.03 -9.73 11.16
C SER A 37 -7.58 -9.26 11.41
N GLU A 38 -7.28 -7.97 11.23
CA GLU A 38 -5.93 -7.45 11.44
C GLU A 38 -5.55 -7.49 12.93
N ARG A 39 -4.63 -8.39 13.29
CA ARG A 39 -4.22 -8.64 14.69
C ARG A 39 -2.94 -7.91 15.07
N ALA A 40 -2.10 -7.56 14.10
CA ALA A 40 -0.82 -6.89 14.35
C ALA A 40 -0.97 -5.39 14.59
N ALA A 41 -2.08 -4.79 14.15
CA ALA A 41 -2.32 -3.36 14.31
C ALA A 41 -2.64 -2.99 15.75
N GLU A 42 -1.92 -2.00 16.28
CA GLU A 42 -2.28 -1.32 17.52
C GLU A 42 -3.36 -0.28 17.26
N ARG A 43 -3.23 0.48 16.18
CA ARG A 43 -4.12 1.59 15.80
C ARG A 43 -4.47 1.58 14.33
N PHE A 44 -5.61 2.17 14.02
CA PHE A 44 -6.05 2.43 12.65
C PHE A 44 -6.28 3.92 12.45
N TYR A 45 -5.66 4.46 11.42
CA TYR A 45 -5.82 5.84 10.97
C TYR A 45 -6.79 5.85 9.78
N PHE A 46 -8.04 6.24 10.01
CA PHE A 46 -9.07 6.13 8.99
C PHE A 46 -9.43 7.49 8.40
N LEU A 47 -9.62 7.54 7.09
CA LEU A 47 -10.08 8.73 6.40
C LEU A 47 -11.49 9.07 6.88
N GLU A 48 -11.62 10.14 7.68
CA GLU A 48 -12.91 10.63 8.19
C GLU A 48 -13.50 11.71 7.30
N GLY A 49 -12.66 12.54 6.69
CA GLY A 49 -13.14 13.60 5.83
C GLY A 49 -12.08 14.19 4.92
N GLU A 50 -12.54 14.78 3.81
CA GLU A 50 -11.71 15.48 2.82
C GLU A 50 -12.20 16.90 2.62
N LEU A 51 -11.44 17.88 3.12
CA LEU A 51 -11.77 19.29 2.99
C LEU A 51 -11.21 19.87 1.70
N THR A 52 -12.07 20.36 0.84
CA THR A 52 -11.74 21.14 -0.37
C THR A 52 -12.30 22.54 -0.26
N ALA A 53 -12.04 23.37 -1.28
CA ALA A 53 -12.65 24.70 -1.39
C ALA A 53 -14.19 24.67 -1.45
N GLU A 54 -14.78 23.63 -2.05
CA GLU A 54 -16.21 23.57 -2.34
C GLU A 54 -16.98 22.69 -1.37
N ARG A 55 -16.35 21.68 -0.79
CA ARG A 55 -17.05 20.67 -0.01
C ARG A 55 -16.18 20.05 1.08
N PHE A 56 -16.87 19.50 2.08
CA PHE A 56 -16.24 18.71 3.14
C PHE A 56 -17.05 17.43 3.39
N PRO A 57 -16.93 16.40 2.52
CA PRO A 57 -17.50 15.10 2.80
C PRO A 57 -16.83 14.49 4.03
N ARG A 58 -17.64 13.96 4.94
CA ARG A 58 -17.23 13.37 6.22
C ARG A 58 -17.99 12.07 6.48
N GLY A 59 -17.55 11.35 7.51
CA GLY A 59 -18.28 10.18 7.99
C GLY A 59 -18.13 8.96 7.10
N PHE A 60 -16.97 8.78 6.48
CA PHE A 60 -16.71 7.60 5.65
C PHE A 60 -16.69 6.31 6.47
N ALA A 61 -16.30 6.37 7.75
CA ALA A 61 -16.24 5.20 8.62
C ALA A 61 -17.61 4.82 9.21
N ALA A 62 -17.85 3.53 9.35
CA ALA A 62 -19.04 3.02 10.03
C ALA A 62 -18.94 3.24 11.56
N LYS A 63 -20.06 3.58 12.19
CA LYS A 63 -20.18 4.09 13.58
C LYS A 63 -19.74 3.14 14.73
N LYS A 64 -19.31 1.91 14.49
CA LYS A 64 -18.97 0.96 15.57
C LYS A 64 -17.78 0.08 15.21
N LEU A 65 -16.58 0.55 15.51
CA LEU A 65 -15.39 -0.30 15.54
C LEU A 65 -14.76 -0.20 16.94
N THR A 66 -14.40 -1.36 17.53
CA THR A 66 -14.02 -1.52 18.92
C THR A 66 -12.53 -1.35 19.21
N ARG A 67 -11.71 -0.98 18.21
CA ARG A 67 -10.28 -0.75 18.33
C ARG A 67 -9.95 0.74 18.33
N ALA A 68 -8.73 1.08 18.75
CA ALA A 68 -8.25 2.46 18.72
C ALA A 68 -8.24 3.00 17.27
N MET A 69 -9.24 3.80 16.97
CA MET A 69 -9.51 4.38 15.66
C MET A 69 -9.25 5.88 15.72
N ILE A 70 -8.32 6.35 14.89
CA ILE A 70 -7.93 7.77 14.85
C ILE A 70 -8.41 8.35 13.52
N PRO A 71 -9.29 9.36 13.53
CA PRO A 71 -9.76 10.00 12.31
C PRO A 71 -8.64 10.80 11.65
N VAL A 72 -8.53 10.66 10.34
CA VAL A 72 -7.66 11.45 9.48
C VAL A 72 -8.52 12.43 8.69
N TYR A 73 -8.17 13.70 8.76
CA TYR A 73 -8.76 14.75 7.95
C TYR A 73 -7.79 15.17 6.86
N ARG A 74 -8.13 14.83 5.61
CA ARG A 74 -7.37 15.28 4.46
C ARG A 74 -7.77 16.71 4.09
N ILE A 75 -6.78 17.60 4.03
CA ILE A 75 -6.95 18.99 3.63
C ILE A 75 -6.32 19.15 2.25
N HIS A 76 -7.13 19.48 1.26
CA HIS A 76 -6.64 19.83 -0.07
C HIS A 76 -6.09 21.26 -0.08
N THR A 77 -5.08 21.52 -0.88
CA THR A 77 -4.50 22.87 -1.02
C THR A 77 -5.54 23.92 -1.44
N SER A 78 -6.57 23.52 -2.17
CA SER A 78 -7.70 24.41 -2.51
C SER A 78 -8.48 24.91 -1.30
N ALA A 79 -8.48 24.17 -0.17
CA ALA A 79 -9.14 24.59 1.07
C ALA A 79 -8.38 25.69 1.82
N LEU A 80 -7.12 25.95 1.46
CA LEU A 80 -6.30 26.98 2.11
C LEU A 80 -6.77 28.43 1.82
N ARG A 81 -7.83 28.59 1.03
CA ARG A 81 -8.56 29.87 0.91
C ARG A 81 -9.32 30.25 2.19
N PHE A 82 -9.69 29.25 3.01
CA PHE A 82 -10.30 29.49 4.33
C PHE A 82 -9.22 29.90 5.33
N SER A 83 -9.57 30.62 6.37
CA SER A 83 -8.66 30.89 7.50
C SER A 83 -8.29 29.62 8.26
N ALA A 84 -7.24 29.65 9.08
CA ALA A 84 -6.87 28.49 9.90
C ALA A 84 -7.97 28.15 10.92
N GLU A 85 -8.62 29.18 11.45
CA GLU A 85 -9.74 29.10 12.39
C GLU A 85 -10.97 28.48 11.72
N GLU A 86 -11.29 28.89 10.49
CA GLU A 86 -12.40 28.31 9.71
C GLU A 86 -12.15 26.84 9.38
N ILE A 87 -10.91 26.47 9.01
CA ILE A 87 -10.54 25.08 8.79
C ILE A 87 -10.64 24.28 10.09
N ALA A 88 -10.12 24.84 11.19
CA ALA A 88 -10.19 24.21 12.50
C ALA A 88 -11.65 24.01 12.96
N GLU A 89 -12.53 25.00 12.73
CA GLU A 89 -13.96 24.88 13.02
C GLU A 89 -14.62 23.75 12.24
N LYS A 90 -14.31 23.63 10.96
CA LYS A 90 -14.84 22.57 10.09
C LYS A 90 -14.38 21.17 10.52
N ILE A 91 -13.12 21.04 10.95
CA ILE A 91 -12.51 19.74 11.30
C ILE A 91 -12.84 19.33 12.74
N PHE A 92 -12.95 20.30 13.64
CA PHE A 92 -13.14 20.04 15.07
C PHE A 92 -14.36 19.15 15.34
N ASP A 93 -14.13 18.08 16.09
CA ASP A 93 -15.15 17.11 16.45
C ASP A 93 -14.89 16.58 17.86
N THR A 94 -15.76 16.89 18.78
CA THR A 94 -15.65 16.50 20.19
C THR A 94 -15.71 14.98 20.43
N ARG A 95 -16.18 14.22 19.44
CA ARG A 95 -16.22 12.75 19.51
C ARG A 95 -14.82 12.12 19.52
N PHE A 96 -13.83 12.84 18.96
CA PHE A 96 -12.48 12.33 18.78
C PHE A 96 -11.47 13.13 19.61
N PRO A 97 -10.92 12.55 20.69
CA PRO A 97 -9.89 13.21 21.51
C PRO A 97 -8.54 13.28 20.81
N GLU A 98 -8.31 12.45 19.80
CA GLU A 98 -7.12 12.39 18.96
C GLU A 98 -7.53 12.47 17.49
N ILE A 99 -6.82 13.29 16.71
CA ILE A 99 -7.01 13.40 15.27
C ILE A 99 -5.66 13.39 14.55
N GLN A 100 -5.69 13.05 13.26
CA GLN A 100 -4.56 13.25 12.36
C GLN A 100 -4.95 14.21 11.24
N LEU A 101 -4.03 15.11 10.90
CA LEU A 101 -4.14 15.95 9.72
C LEU A 101 -3.29 15.37 8.58
N ASP A 102 -3.82 15.44 7.38
CA ASP A 102 -3.12 15.07 6.15
C ASP A 102 -3.19 16.24 5.15
N LEU A 103 -2.05 16.90 4.94
CA LEU A 103 -1.90 18.01 4.00
C LEU A 103 -0.61 17.85 3.20
N ASP A 104 -0.73 17.33 2.00
CA ASP A 104 0.35 17.27 1.02
C ASP A 104 0.57 18.68 0.42
N CYS A 105 1.35 19.51 1.08
CA CYS A 105 1.56 20.89 0.66
C CYS A 105 2.99 21.15 0.17
N PRO A 106 3.17 22.05 -0.81
CA PRO A 106 4.50 22.55 -1.16
C PRO A 106 5.10 23.39 -0.02
N GLU A 107 6.43 23.48 0.01
CA GLU A 107 7.20 24.15 1.05
C GLU A 107 6.72 25.60 1.32
N ARG A 108 6.42 26.36 0.25
CA ARG A 108 6.00 27.76 0.35
C ARG A 108 4.73 28.04 1.16
N ILE A 109 3.92 26.99 1.40
CA ILE A 109 2.67 27.12 2.17
C ILE A 109 2.69 26.33 3.47
N PHE A 110 3.85 25.80 3.87
CA PHE A 110 3.97 25.00 5.09
C PHE A 110 3.62 25.79 6.38
N ALA A 111 3.94 27.09 6.41
CA ALA A 111 3.55 27.96 7.52
C ALA A 111 2.03 27.92 7.79
N ARG A 112 1.23 27.81 6.72
CA ARG A 112 -0.23 27.69 6.81
C ARG A 112 -0.66 26.39 7.50
N TYR A 113 0.07 25.30 7.26
CA TYR A 113 -0.17 24.03 7.95
C TYR A 113 0.05 24.19 9.47
N ALA A 114 1.12 24.88 9.86
CA ALA A 114 1.39 25.17 11.27
C ALA A 114 0.29 26.03 11.93
N GLU A 115 -0.28 27.00 11.23
CA GLU A 115 -1.40 27.80 11.71
C GLU A 115 -2.64 26.94 11.99
N ILE A 116 -2.99 26.03 11.07
CA ILE A 116 -4.12 25.11 11.22
C ILE A 116 -3.95 24.22 12.46
N VAL A 117 -2.75 23.68 12.69
CA VAL A 117 -2.45 22.87 13.87
C VAL A 117 -2.65 23.69 15.15
N ARG A 118 -2.14 24.93 15.20
CA ARG A 118 -2.32 25.83 16.36
C ARG A 118 -3.79 26.15 16.61
N ALA A 119 -4.57 26.45 15.56
CA ALA A 119 -5.98 26.73 15.67
C ALA A 119 -6.78 25.54 16.23
N LEU A 120 -6.45 24.32 15.82
CA LEU A 120 -7.07 23.09 16.37
C LEU A 120 -6.72 22.87 17.84
N LYS A 121 -5.47 23.12 18.24
CA LYS A 121 -5.09 23.08 19.66
C LYS A 121 -5.86 24.11 20.49
N ALA A 122 -5.99 25.33 19.99
CA ALA A 122 -6.76 26.39 20.65
C ALA A 122 -8.24 26.01 20.82
N LYS A 123 -8.81 25.18 19.94
CA LYS A 123 -10.16 24.62 20.08
C LYS A 123 -10.25 23.45 21.08
N GLY A 124 -9.15 22.99 21.65
CA GLY A 124 -9.14 21.95 22.67
C GLY A 124 -8.98 20.53 22.16
N VAL A 125 -8.50 20.32 20.93
CA VAL A 125 -8.11 18.98 20.47
C VAL A 125 -6.94 18.50 21.34
N LYS A 126 -7.12 17.36 22.01
CA LYS A 126 -6.16 16.88 23.01
C LYS A 126 -4.87 16.35 22.40
N ARG A 127 -4.99 15.57 21.31
CA ARG A 127 -3.86 14.97 20.61
C ARG A 127 -3.98 15.20 19.11
N ILE A 128 -2.91 15.70 18.52
CA ILE A 128 -2.82 15.96 17.09
C ILE A 128 -1.58 15.30 16.54
N SER A 129 -1.74 14.48 15.51
CA SER A 129 -0.63 14.08 14.63
C SER A 129 -0.81 14.68 13.24
N ALA A 130 0.26 14.76 12.47
CA ALA A 130 0.22 15.38 11.15
C ALA A 130 1.16 14.67 10.18
N THR A 131 0.72 14.41 8.95
CA THR A 131 1.60 13.89 7.89
C THR A 131 2.54 14.98 7.41
N VAL A 132 3.76 14.61 7.09
CA VAL A 132 4.77 15.51 6.53
C VAL A 132 5.56 14.83 5.43
N LEU A 133 5.96 15.60 4.44
CA LEU A 133 6.80 15.15 3.33
C LEU A 133 8.29 15.31 3.67
N PRO A 134 9.20 14.53 3.05
CA PRO A 134 10.65 14.67 3.23
C PRO A 134 11.19 16.10 3.08
N VAL A 135 10.61 16.86 2.15
CA VAL A 135 11.01 18.26 1.91
C VAL A 135 10.74 19.17 3.10
N HIS A 136 9.69 18.92 3.86
CA HIS A 136 9.32 19.73 5.02
C HIS A 136 10.37 19.68 6.14
N LEU A 137 11.09 18.56 6.30
CA LEU A 137 12.16 18.42 7.31
C LEU A 137 13.34 19.40 7.10
N LYS A 138 13.40 20.06 5.93
CA LYS A 138 14.46 21.03 5.58
C LYS A 138 14.08 22.47 5.94
N LEU A 139 12.81 22.71 6.25
CA LEU A 139 12.27 24.05 6.52
C LEU A 139 12.71 24.53 7.90
N LYS A 140 13.01 25.81 8.00
CA LYS A 140 13.39 26.46 9.28
C LYS A 140 12.26 26.40 10.30
N GLU A 141 11.02 26.46 9.83
CA GLU A 141 9.79 26.44 10.62
C GLU A 141 9.41 25.05 11.11
N PHE A 142 10.01 23.99 10.53
CA PHE A 142 9.62 22.61 10.83
C PHE A 142 9.77 22.23 12.32
N PRO A 143 10.85 22.57 13.03
CA PRO A 143 10.99 22.22 14.45
C PRO A 143 9.88 22.84 15.32
N GLU A 144 9.47 24.06 15.00
CA GLU A 144 8.37 24.72 15.73
C GLU A 144 7.02 24.07 15.40
N PHE A 145 6.78 23.73 14.15
CA PHE A 145 5.59 22.96 13.76
C PHE A 145 5.53 21.63 14.51
N ALA A 146 6.64 20.88 14.52
CA ALA A 146 6.70 19.55 15.10
C ALA A 146 6.52 19.52 16.62
N LYS A 147 6.86 20.62 17.34
CA LYS A 147 6.54 20.80 18.76
C LYS A 147 5.04 21.01 19.03
N ASN A 148 4.31 21.44 18.02
CA ASN A 148 2.87 21.66 18.11
C ASN A 148 2.02 20.42 17.79
N VAL A 149 2.63 19.29 17.42
CA VAL A 149 1.97 18.00 17.27
C VAL A 149 2.52 17.01 18.29
N ASP A 150 1.75 15.97 18.64
CA ASP A 150 2.22 14.94 19.56
C ASP A 150 3.29 14.06 18.89
N PHE A 151 3.15 13.84 17.60
CA PHE A 151 4.16 13.29 16.71
C PHE A 151 3.81 13.63 15.26
N TYR A 152 4.80 13.64 14.39
CA TYR A 152 4.54 13.74 12.96
C TYR A 152 4.70 12.37 12.28
N VAL A 153 4.03 12.20 11.15
CA VAL A 153 4.15 11.00 10.31
C VAL A 153 4.92 11.36 9.05
N LEU A 154 6.13 10.86 8.97
CA LEU A 154 7.01 11.07 7.82
C LEU A 154 6.57 10.16 6.68
N GLN A 155 5.95 10.75 5.67
CA GLN A 155 5.49 10.05 4.48
C GLN A 155 6.65 9.97 3.48
N VAL A 156 7.32 8.81 3.42
CA VAL A 156 8.49 8.60 2.54
C VAL A 156 8.12 8.04 1.17
N HIS A 157 6.85 8.06 0.83
CA HIS A 157 6.32 7.60 -0.45
C HIS A 157 5.49 8.69 -1.13
N GLY A 158 5.44 8.64 -2.44
CA GLY A 158 4.69 9.56 -3.29
C GLY A 158 5.17 9.44 -4.73
N LEU A 159 4.38 9.93 -5.67
CA LEU A 159 4.76 9.92 -7.09
C LEU A 159 5.94 10.84 -7.34
N ASP A 160 7.05 10.27 -7.78
CA ASP A 160 8.25 11.02 -8.16
C ASP A 160 8.69 10.64 -9.59
N PHE A 161 8.70 11.63 -10.46
CA PHE A 161 9.10 11.49 -11.85
C PHE A 161 10.49 12.10 -12.18
N ARG A 162 11.17 12.69 -11.19
CA ARG A 162 12.43 13.43 -11.42
C ARG A 162 13.57 12.58 -11.95
N LYS A 163 13.64 11.31 -11.56
CA LYS A 163 14.67 10.35 -11.98
C LYS A 163 14.03 9.03 -12.43
N GLY A 164 13.03 9.11 -13.32
CA GLY A 164 12.16 7.99 -13.64
C GLY A 164 11.01 7.85 -12.63
N ALA A 165 9.92 7.20 -13.03
CA ALA A 165 8.76 6.99 -12.17
C ALA A 165 9.12 6.12 -10.96
N SER A 166 8.79 6.58 -9.76
CA SER A 166 9.00 5.84 -8.51
C SER A 166 7.94 6.21 -7.49
N LEU A 167 7.50 5.23 -6.70
CA LEU A 167 6.62 5.44 -5.56
C LEU A 167 7.42 5.68 -4.27
N MET A 168 8.60 5.10 -4.17
CA MET A 168 9.51 5.25 -3.03
C MET A 168 10.96 5.14 -3.54
N ARG A 169 11.87 5.92 -2.98
CA ARG A 169 13.31 5.84 -3.28
C ARG A 169 14.10 5.64 -2.00
N MET A 170 14.91 4.61 -1.94
CA MET A 170 15.74 4.30 -0.77
C MET A 170 16.62 5.48 -0.35
N SER A 171 17.25 6.18 -1.31
CA SER A 171 18.07 7.37 -1.00
C SER A 171 17.29 8.49 -0.32
N THR A 172 16.03 8.71 -0.73
CA THR A 172 15.14 9.68 -0.08
C THR A 172 14.73 9.21 1.31
N VAL A 173 14.46 7.93 1.49
CA VAL A 173 14.14 7.35 2.80
C VAL A 173 15.30 7.54 3.76
N GLU A 174 16.51 7.15 3.38
CA GLU A 174 17.72 7.24 4.21
C GLU A 174 18.06 8.67 4.60
N GLU A 175 18.02 9.61 3.63
CA GLU A 175 18.24 11.03 3.92
C GLU A 175 17.18 11.56 4.91
N SER A 176 15.92 11.17 4.71
CA SER A 176 14.81 11.64 5.54
C SER A 176 14.88 11.08 6.96
N LEU A 177 15.19 9.80 7.12
CA LEU A 177 15.40 9.19 8.45
C LEU A 177 16.57 9.83 9.18
N ALA A 178 17.73 10.00 8.51
CA ALA A 178 18.89 10.64 9.12
C ALA A 178 18.58 12.09 9.56
N ARG A 179 17.74 12.81 8.81
CA ARG A 179 17.33 14.17 9.16
C ARG A 179 16.32 14.17 10.32
N ALA A 180 15.35 13.26 10.31
CA ALA A 180 14.37 13.12 11.37
C ALA A 180 15.03 12.77 12.72
N GLU A 181 16.02 11.88 12.72
CA GLU A 181 16.78 11.54 13.93
C GLU A 181 17.58 12.74 14.48
N LYS A 182 18.17 13.57 13.60
CA LYS A 182 18.85 14.81 14.03
C LYS A 182 17.92 15.82 14.67
N LEU A 183 16.66 15.88 14.27
CA LEU A 183 15.65 16.75 14.86
C LEU A 183 15.24 16.31 16.27
N ASN A 184 15.44 15.04 16.61
CA ASN A 184 15.12 14.44 17.89
C ASN A 184 13.70 14.77 18.41
N LEU A 185 12.72 14.70 17.50
CA LEU A 185 11.31 14.95 17.76
C LEU A 185 10.50 13.67 17.54
N PRO A 186 9.36 13.47 18.21
CA PRO A 186 8.56 12.26 18.04
C PRO A 186 8.03 12.09 16.62
N TYR A 187 8.24 10.91 16.01
CA TYR A 187 7.71 10.61 14.69
C TYR A 187 7.44 9.12 14.47
N LYS A 188 6.57 8.84 13.49
CA LYS A 188 6.38 7.54 12.85
C LYS A 188 6.68 7.67 11.36
N VAL A 189 6.84 6.56 10.66
CA VAL A 189 7.12 6.54 9.22
C VAL A 189 5.94 5.88 8.49
N ALA A 190 5.42 6.54 7.46
CA ALA A 190 4.43 5.94 6.57
C ALA A 190 5.13 5.22 5.40
N LEU A 191 4.87 3.91 5.28
CA LEU A 191 5.36 3.07 4.19
C LEU A 191 4.22 2.63 3.26
N PRO A 192 4.47 2.57 1.94
CA PRO A 192 3.45 2.15 0.98
C PRO A 192 3.37 0.62 0.89
N CYS A 193 2.18 0.06 0.88
CA CYS A 193 1.94 -1.31 0.44
C CYS A 193 0.92 -1.37 -0.71
N TYR A 194 0.83 -0.29 -1.46
CA TYR A 194 -0.09 -0.11 -2.58
C TYR A 194 0.66 0.26 -3.86
N ALA A 195 -0.07 0.30 -4.98
CA ALA A 195 0.43 0.73 -6.28
C ALA A 195 -0.45 1.82 -6.89
N TYR A 196 0.13 2.58 -7.81
CA TYR A 196 -0.61 3.41 -8.76
C TYR A 196 -0.72 2.72 -10.11
N GLU A 197 -1.88 2.81 -10.74
CA GLU A 197 -2.03 2.62 -12.17
C GLU A 197 -1.85 3.97 -12.86
N LEU A 198 -0.89 4.05 -13.75
CA LEU A 198 -0.57 5.22 -14.54
C LEU A 198 -1.00 4.96 -15.98
N PHE A 199 -1.76 5.87 -16.57
CA PHE A 199 -2.21 5.76 -17.96
C PHE A 199 -1.56 6.85 -18.79
N PHE A 200 -0.83 6.44 -19.83
CA PHE A 200 -0.10 7.33 -20.72
C PHE A 200 -0.72 7.32 -22.11
N ARG A 201 -0.87 8.50 -22.72
CA ARG A 201 -1.22 8.68 -24.13
C ARG A 201 -0.20 9.59 -24.76
N ASP A 202 0.41 9.16 -25.87
CA ASP A 202 1.46 9.90 -26.57
C ASP A 202 2.59 10.36 -25.62
N GLY A 203 3.01 9.46 -24.74
CA GLY A 203 4.06 9.72 -23.74
C GLY A 203 3.65 10.64 -22.58
N ARG A 204 2.42 11.15 -22.54
CA ARG A 204 1.93 12.03 -21.48
C ARG A 204 1.04 11.28 -20.51
N LEU A 205 1.24 11.51 -19.21
CA LEU A 205 0.36 10.99 -18.17
C LEU A 205 -1.02 11.65 -18.28
N VAL A 206 -2.07 10.86 -18.57
CA VAL A 206 -3.44 11.35 -18.73
C VAL A 206 -4.36 10.99 -17.57
N SER A 207 -4.01 9.94 -16.80
CA SER A 207 -4.76 9.53 -15.64
C SER A 207 -3.89 8.71 -14.69
N LEU A 208 -4.26 8.72 -13.41
CA LEU A 208 -3.68 7.85 -12.39
C LEU A 208 -4.80 7.35 -11.46
N ASN A 209 -4.67 6.10 -11.00
CA ASN A 209 -5.57 5.50 -10.03
C ASN A 209 -4.74 4.85 -8.92
N ALA A 210 -5.11 5.10 -7.67
CA ALA A 210 -4.59 4.38 -6.51
C ALA A 210 -5.62 3.40 -5.93
N GLU A 211 -6.85 3.44 -6.44
CA GLU A 211 -7.98 2.62 -5.99
C GLU A 211 -8.60 1.89 -7.18
N GLN A 212 -9.07 0.67 -6.94
CA GLN A 212 -9.78 -0.11 -7.97
C GLN A 212 -11.09 0.53 -8.40
N GLY A 213 -11.51 0.20 -9.63
CA GLY A 213 -12.86 0.49 -10.14
C GLY A 213 -13.04 1.85 -10.80
N ARG A 214 -11.99 2.65 -10.97
CA ARG A 214 -12.08 3.86 -11.80
C ARG A 214 -11.89 3.53 -13.28
N ALA A 215 -12.71 4.13 -14.11
CA ALA A 215 -12.71 3.88 -15.55
C ALA A 215 -11.34 4.13 -16.17
N ASN A 216 -10.89 3.18 -16.97
CA ASN A 216 -9.73 3.35 -17.85
C ASN A 216 -10.05 4.45 -18.88
N ARG A 217 -9.23 5.48 -18.95
CA ARG A 217 -9.37 6.57 -19.93
C ARG A 217 -8.64 6.30 -21.24
N GLY A 218 -8.22 5.03 -21.46
CA GLY A 218 -7.43 4.61 -22.61
C GLY A 218 -5.96 5.03 -22.50
N GLY A 219 -5.12 4.38 -23.28
CA GLY A 219 -3.67 4.62 -23.30
C GLY A 219 -2.85 3.43 -22.76
N LYS A 220 -1.52 3.55 -22.80
CA LYS A 220 -0.60 2.56 -22.26
C LYS A 220 -0.67 2.61 -20.73
N ARG A 221 -0.97 1.48 -20.11
CA ARG A 221 -1.02 1.33 -18.65
C ARG A 221 0.35 0.93 -18.12
N THR A 222 0.73 1.47 -16.97
CA THR A 222 1.90 1.08 -16.19
C THR A 222 1.51 1.02 -14.72
N VAL A 223 1.97 0.00 -14.01
CA VAL A 223 1.77 -0.10 -12.56
C VAL A 223 3.05 0.32 -11.86
N LEU A 224 2.91 1.22 -10.92
CA LEU A 224 4.00 1.75 -10.11
C LEU A 224 3.80 1.38 -8.64
N ALA A 225 4.65 0.51 -8.13
CA ALA A 225 4.67 0.06 -6.74
C ALA A 225 6.07 0.25 -6.13
N ALA A 226 6.15 0.21 -4.81
CA ALA A 226 7.43 0.04 -4.13
C ALA A 226 7.88 -1.43 -4.23
N GLU A 227 9.18 -1.64 -4.39
CA GLU A 227 9.72 -2.99 -4.44
C GLU A 227 9.68 -3.66 -3.07
N PRO A 228 9.18 -4.91 -2.96
CA PRO A 228 9.06 -5.61 -1.68
C PRO A 228 10.38 -5.73 -0.92
N GLU A 229 11.50 -5.92 -1.64
CA GLU A 229 12.83 -5.99 -1.02
C GLU A 229 13.26 -4.66 -0.40
N GLU A 230 12.99 -3.53 -1.10
CA GLU A 230 13.25 -2.19 -0.58
C GLU A 230 12.38 -1.89 0.64
N LEU A 231 11.11 -2.29 0.62
CA LEU A 231 10.21 -2.16 1.77
C LEU A 231 10.73 -2.94 2.98
N ALA A 232 11.15 -4.21 2.80
CA ALA A 232 11.71 -5.00 3.89
C ALA A 232 13.01 -4.38 4.44
N GLU A 233 13.83 -3.77 3.60
CA GLU A 233 15.01 -3.02 4.05
C GLU A 233 14.63 -1.77 4.84
N CYS A 234 13.64 -1.01 4.38
CA CYS A 234 13.10 0.14 5.13
C CYS A 234 12.61 -0.28 6.51
N VAL A 235 11.84 -1.37 6.60
CA VAL A 235 11.36 -1.90 7.89
C VAL A 235 12.52 -2.17 8.83
N ARG A 236 13.56 -2.89 8.37
CA ARG A 236 14.74 -3.18 9.21
C ARG A 236 15.43 -1.89 9.71
N LYS A 237 15.60 -0.89 8.84
CA LYS A 237 16.19 0.41 9.20
C LYS A 237 15.34 1.15 10.24
N ILE A 238 14.04 1.26 10.03
CA ILE A 238 13.10 1.97 10.91
C ILE A 238 13.03 1.29 12.28
N ARG A 239 12.97 -0.05 12.32
CA ARG A 239 12.94 -0.81 13.57
C ARG A 239 14.25 -0.67 14.36
N LYS A 240 15.40 -0.62 13.68
CA LYS A 240 16.68 -0.32 14.32
C LYS A 240 16.69 1.05 15.03
N LEU A 241 15.97 2.02 14.49
CA LEU A 241 15.78 3.34 15.10
C LEU A 241 14.69 3.34 16.19
N LYS A 242 14.02 2.21 16.44
CA LYS A 242 12.90 2.08 17.38
C LYS A 242 11.72 3.02 17.05
N ARG A 243 11.43 3.20 15.78
CA ARG A 243 10.33 4.03 15.30
C ARG A 243 9.16 3.16 14.83
N GLY A 244 7.92 3.67 15.03
CA GLY A 244 6.70 3.02 14.56
C GLY A 244 6.51 3.19 13.06
N ILE A 245 5.83 2.23 12.46
CA ILE A 245 5.46 2.23 11.05
C ILE A 245 3.93 2.36 10.93
N ILE A 246 3.47 3.15 9.98
CA ILE A 246 2.06 3.19 9.57
C ILE A 246 2.01 2.78 8.10
N TRP A 247 1.34 1.67 7.81
CA TRP A 247 1.22 1.15 6.46
C TRP A 247 0.12 1.87 5.68
N PHE A 248 0.44 2.39 4.54
CA PHE A 248 -0.51 2.97 3.61
C PHE A 248 -0.66 2.03 2.42
N ARG A 249 -1.75 1.28 2.33
CA ARG A 249 -2.99 1.26 3.14
C ARG A 249 -3.29 -0.17 3.64
N LEU A 250 -4.32 -0.32 4.49
CA LEU A 250 -4.77 -1.63 4.96
C LEU A 250 -5.12 -2.53 3.77
N PRO A 251 -4.50 -3.72 3.65
CA PRO A 251 -4.88 -4.70 2.63
C PRO A 251 -6.32 -5.15 2.78
N VAL A 252 -7.08 -5.08 1.70
CA VAL A 252 -8.47 -5.53 1.64
C VAL A 252 -8.60 -6.61 0.59
N ARG A 253 -9.27 -7.70 0.92
CA ARG A 253 -9.47 -8.82 -0.01
C ARG A 253 -10.07 -8.33 -1.32
N GLY A 254 -9.42 -8.69 -2.43
CA GLY A 254 -9.82 -8.30 -3.76
C GLY A 254 -9.22 -6.98 -4.26
N ASP A 255 -8.33 -6.35 -3.50
CA ASP A 255 -7.61 -5.16 -3.94
C ASP A 255 -6.38 -5.53 -4.78
N ARG A 256 -6.42 -5.25 -6.09
CA ARG A 256 -5.30 -5.53 -7.02
C ARG A 256 -4.12 -4.58 -6.86
N LEU A 257 -4.37 -3.43 -6.25
CA LEU A 257 -3.38 -2.36 -6.10
C LEU A 257 -2.84 -2.30 -4.67
N CYS A 258 -3.01 -3.37 -3.89
CA CYS A 258 -2.44 -3.49 -2.57
C CYS A 258 -1.82 -4.88 -2.39
N LEU A 259 -0.71 -4.96 -1.68
CA LEU A 259 -0.13 -6.25 -1.30
C LEU A 259 -1.18 -7.05 -0.51
N ASP A 260 -1.17 -8.36 -0.68
CA ASP A 260 -1.94 -9.24 0.17
C ASP A 260 -1.37 -9.27 1.59
N ARG A 261 -2.20 -9.60 2.56
CA ARG A 261 -1.80 -9.57 3.96
C ARG A 261 -0.66 -10.53 4.32
N PRO A 262 -0.61 -11.78 3.79
CA PRO A 262 0.52 -12.68 4.01
C PRO A 262 1.85 -12.16 3.46
N SER A 263 1.86 -11.61 2.23
CA SER A 263 3.06 -11.00 1.65
C SER A 263 3.52 -9.79 2.46
N LEU A 264 2.57 -8.94 2.84
CA LEU A 264 2.87 -7.78 3.68
C LEU A 264 3.42 -8.20 5.04
N GLN A 265 2.91 -9.29 5.65
CA GLN A 265 3.45 -9.79 6.93
C GLN A 265 4.93 -10.13 6.84
N LYS A 266 5.35 -10.84 5.81
CA LYS A 266 6.78 -11.15 5.60
C LYS A 266 7.62 -9.88 5.49
N ILE A 267 7.14 -8.88 4.76
CA ILE A 267 7.83 -7.58 4.67
C ILE A 267 7.89 -6.90 6.05
N MET A 268 6.80 -6.92 6.82
CA MET A 268 6.74 -6.40 8.19
C MET A 268 7.74 -7.09 9.11
N ASP A 269 7.98 -8.38 8.88
CA ASP A 269 8.99 -9.17 9.60
C ASP A 269 10.42 -8.93 9.09
N GLY A 270 10.57 -8.08 8.06
CA GLY A 270 11.86 -7.75 7.44
C GLY A 270 12.37 -8.83 6.48
N GLU A 271 11.52 -9.77 6.10
CA GLU A 271 11.85 -10.82 5.16
C GLU A 271 11.83 -10.29 3.72
N LYS A 272 12.76 -10.79 2.91
CA LYS A 272 12.73 -10.52 1.47
C LYS A 272 11.66 -11.36 0.79
N ILE A 273 10.91 -10.74 -0.10
CA ILE A 273 9.96 -11.41 -0.98
C ILE A 273 10.32 -11.08 -2.41
N GLU A 274 10.50 -12.11 -3.20
CA GLU A 274 10.60 -12.00 -4.64
C GLU A 274 9.19 -11.97 -5.24
N LYS A 275 8.88 -10.95 -6.00
CA LYS A 275 7.60 -10.89 -6.73
C LYS A 275 7.67 -11.79 -7.96
N ARG A 276 6.76 -12.75 -8.06
CA ARG A 276 6.67 -13.69 -9.17
C ARG A 276 5.30 -14.29 -9.35
N MET A 277 5.08 -14.88 -10.51
CA MET A 277 4.01 -15.83 -10.73
C MET A 277 4.58 -17.26 -10.62
N GLU A 278 3.92 -18.09 -9.84
CA GLU A 278 4.21 -19.52 -9.74
C GLU A 278 3.17 -20.30 -10.55
N PHE A 279 3.62 -21.29 -11.28
CA PHE A 279 2.79 -22.14 -12.11
C PHE A 279 2.97 -23.59 -11.69
N CYS A 280 1.86 -24.29 -11.47
CA CYS A 280 1.88 -25.68 -11.03
C CYS A 280 0.79 -26.49 -11.72
N TRP A 281 1.17 -27.61 -12.33
CA TRP A 281 0.22 -28.59 -12.82
C TRP A 281 -0.28 -29.46 -11.67
N LYS A 282 -1.61 -29.59 -11.55
CA LYS A 282 -2.25 -30.55 -10.64
C LYS A 282 -3.04 -31.54 -11.44
N LYS A 283 -2.74 -32.85 -11.24
CA LYS A 283 -3.51 -33.92 -11.86
C LYS A 283 -4.90 -33.96 -11.22
N SER A 284 -5.92 -34.00 -12.09
CA SER A 284 -7.31 -34.17 -11.69
C SER A 284 -7.73 -35.62 -11.90
N LYS A 285 -8.68 -35.92 -12.79
CA LYS A 285 -9.14 -37.27 -13.16
C LYS A 285 -8.82 -37.57 -14.62
N ASP A 286 -8.75 -38.83 -14.96
CA ASP A 286 -8.70 -39.32 -16.37
C ASP A 286 -7.76 -38.54 -17.29
N ARG A 287 -6.46 -38.45 -16.91
CA ARG A 287 -5.42 -37.76 -17.69
C ARG A 287 -5.64 -36.24 -17.82
N LEU A 288 -6.56 -35.66 -17.07
CA LEU A 288 -6.79 -34.22 -17.03
C LEU A 288 -5.83 -33.57 -16.03
N TYR A 289 -5.11 -32.57 -16.50
CA TYR A 289 -4.23 -31.70 -15.70
C TYR A 289 -4.79 -30.29 -15.71
N ILE A 290 -4.70 -29.64 -14.56
CA ILE A 290 -5.12 -28.26 -14.38
C ILE A 290 -3.86 -27.45 -14.05
N LEU A 291 -3.59 -26.42 -14.83
CA LEU A 291 -2.55 -25.45 -14.53
C LEU A 291 -3.10 -24.45 -13.52
N TYR A 292 -2.43 -24.37 -12.39
CA TYR A 292 -2.69 -23.34 -11.39
C TYR A 292 -1.64 -22.25 -11.50
N VAL A 293 -2.10 -21.01 -11.36
CA VAL A 293 -1.26 -19.81 -11.30
C VAL A 293 -1.43 -19.17 -9.94
N LYS A 294 -0.33 -18.93 -9.25
CA LYS A 294 -0.30 -18.21 -7.97
C LYS A 294 0.48 -16.93 -8.11
N ASN A 295 -0.11 -15.83 -7.70
CA ASN A 295 0.51 -14.51 -7.70
C ASN A 295 1.23 -14.26 -6.36
N ILE A 296 2.54 -14.05 -6.40
CA ILE A 296 3.36 -13.69 -5.24
C ILE A 296 3.72 -12.21 -5.36
N ALA A 297 3.00 -11.36 -4.63
CA ALA A 297 3.28 -9.93 -4.46
C ALA A 297 3.40 -9.09 -5.76
N MET A 298 2.91 -9.59 -6.91
CA MET A 298 2.90 -8.83 -8.15
C MET A 298 1.65 -7.96 -8.22
N LEU A 299 1.80 -6.67 -7.95
CA LEU A 299 0.71 -5.72 -8.03
C LEU A 299 0.43 -5.36 -9.50
N GLY A 300 -0.85 -5.45 -9.89
CA GLY A 300 -1.29 -5.09 -11.23
C GLY A 300 -0.74 -5.98 -12.36
N ALA A 301 -0.30 -7.21 -12.06
CA ALA A 301 0.18 -8.15 -13.08
C ALA A 301 -0.89 -8.39 -14.16
N GLU A 302 -0.51 -8.21 -15.41
CA GLU A 302 -1.44 -8.27 -16.54
C GLU A 302 -1.00 -9.22 -17.66
N ARG A 303 0.29 -9.46 -17.80
CA ARG A 303 0.81 -10.24 -18.91
C ARG A 303 1.80 -11.30 -18.47
N VAL A 304 1.52 -12.54 -18.80
CA VAL A 304 2.45 -13.66 -18.68
C VAL A 304 2.37 -14.45 -19.95
N ALA A 305 3.49 -14.76 -20.57
CA ALA A 305 3.59 -15.68 -21.66
C ALA A 305 4.03 -17.04 -21.14
N LEU A 306 3.29 -18.08 -21.52
CA LEU A 306 3.67 -19.45 -21.23
C LEU A 306 4.12 -20.14 -22.52
N ARG A 307 5.29 -20.75 -22.48
CA ARG A 307 5.78 -21.62 -23.53
C ARG A 307 5.90 -23.04 -23.01
N PHE A 308 5.42 -23.98 -23.75
CA PHE A 308 5.66 -25.40 -23.52
C PHE A 308 5.88 -26.15 -24.84
N PRO A 309 6.73 -27.19 -24.85
CA PRO A 309 7.08 -27.90 -26.05
C PRO A 309 5.88 -28.64 -26.63
N HIS A 310 5.92 -28.92 -27.93
CA HIS A 310 4.98 -29.84 -28.56
C HIS A 310 5.04 -31.19 -27.85
N GLY A 311 3.86 -31.77 -27.61
CA GLY A 311 3.73 -33.08 -26.99
C GLY A 311 2.36 -33.68 -27.31
N ASP A 312 2.15 -34.93 -26.89
CA ASP A 312 0.87 -35.61 -27.03
C ASP A 312 -0.10 -35.17 -25.95
N PHE A 313 -0.58 -33.91 -26.12
CA PHE A 313 -1.57 -33.32 -25.24
C PHE A 313 -2.60 -32.50 -26.02
N ARG A 314 -3.78 -32.33 -25.43
CA ARG A 314 -4.85 -31.51 -25.95
C ARG A 314 -5.27 -30.48 -24.88
N VAL A 315 -5.30 -29.20 -25.26
CA VAL A 315 -5.88 -28.17 -24.40
C VAL A 315 -7.39 -28.28 -24.46
N GLU A 316 -8.02 -28.52 -23.31
CA GLU A 316 -9.47 -28.62 -23.17
C GLU A 316 -10.11 -27.23 -22.97
N ASP A 317 -9.46 -26.38 -22.18
CA ASP A 317 -9.89 -25.03 -21.91
C ASP A 317 -8.69 -24.13 -21.68
N TYR A 318 -8.68 -22.98 -22.31
CA TYR A 318 -7.61 -21.99 -22.21
C TYR A 318 -7.75 -21.09 -20.98
N GLY A 319 -8.87 -21.10 -20.29
CA GLY A 319 -9.12 -20.37 -19.06
C GLY A 319 -8.75 -18.88 -19.15
N PHE A 320 -7.72 -18.48 -18.43
CA PHE A 320 -7.22 -17.10 -18.46
C PHE A 320 -6.50 -16.71 -19.75
N PHE A 321 -6.09 -17.70 -20.57
CA PHE A 321 -5.36 -17.46 -21.79
C PHE A 321 -6.32 -17.33 -22.97
N GLY A 322 -6.38 -16.17 -23.60
CA GLY A 322 -7.33 -15.86 -24.69
C GLY A 322 -7.09 -16.61 -25.99
N GLY A 323 -6.19 -17.54 -26.01
CA GLY A 323 -5.86 -18.41 -27.13
C GLY A 323 -4.38 -18.71 -27.20
N PHE A 324 -4.05 -19.81 -27.92
CA PHE A 324 -2.69 -20.18 -28.21
C PHE A 324 -2.39 -19.97 -29.68
N GLN A 325 -1.25 -19.34 -29.97
CA GLN A 325 -0.71 -19.32 -31.34
C GLN A 325 0.43 -20.36 -31.39
N PRO A 326 0.28 -21.42 -32.19
CA PRO A 326 1.36 -22.37 -32.42
C PRO A 326 2.44 -21.70 -33.27
N GLU A 327 3.55 -21.33 -32.65
CA GLU A 327 4.79 -20.99 -33.36
C GLU A 327 5.72 -22.19 -33.30
N SER A 328 6.33 -22.55 -34.42
CA SER A 328 7.32 -23.61 -34.66
C SER A 328 7.76 -24.40 -33.41
N GLY A 329 6.99 -25.42 -33.02
CA GLY A 329 7.33 -26.39 -31.97
C GLY A 329 6.91 -25.99 -30.55
N HIS A 330 6.21 -24.88 -30.35
CA HIS A 330 5.76 -24.43 -29.02
C HIS A 330 4.33 -23.90 -29.07
N VAL A 331 3.58 -24.17 -28.04
CA VAL A 331 2.27 -23.54 -27.81
C VAL A 331 2.47 -22.33 -26.92
N PHE A 332 1.93 -21.22 -27.35
CA PHE A 332 2.15 -19.93 -26.72
C PHE A 332 0.85 -19.38 -26.16
N GLY A 333 0.86 -18.97 -24.89
CA GLY A 333 -0.28 -18.30 -24.26
C GLY A 333 0.12 -16.95 -23.72
N VAL A 334 -0.66 -15.94 -24.00
CA VAL A 334 -0.49 -14.58 -23.48
C VAL A 334 -1.73 -14.21 -22.70
N PHE A 335 -1.57 -13.69 -21.49
CA PHE A 335 -2.68 -13.00 -20.81
C PHE A 335 -3.05 -11.77 -21.62
N PRO A 336 -4.20 -11.71 -22.26
CA PRO A 336 -4.57 -10.54 -23.03
C PRO A 336 -5.01 -9.41 -22.11
N GLU A 337 -4.82 -8.18 -22.60
CA GLU A 337 -5.25 -6.95 -21.91
C GLU A 337 -6.77 -6.87 -21.69
N SER A 338 -7.54 -7.70 -22.37
CA SER A 338 -9.00 -7.63 -22.46
C SER A 338 -9.73 -8.86 -21.93
N LEU A 339 -9.06 -9.79 -21.25
CA LEU A 339 -9.75 -11.00 -20.80
C LEU A 339 -10.79 -10.72 -19.71
N THR A 340 -11.93 -11.34 -19.93
CA THR A 340 -13.11 -11.35 -19.05
C THR A 340 -12.91 -12.09 -17.74
N GLY A 341 -11.71 -12.62 -17.48
CA GLY A 341 -11.32 -13.22 -16.21
C GLY A 341 -10.14 -12.47 -15.57
N PRO A 342 -10.20 -12.13 -14.30
CA PRO A 342 -9.09 -11.44 -13.66
C PRO A 342 -7.89 -12.38 -13.50
N ALA A 343 -6.68 -11.90 -13.84
CA ALA A 343 -5.45 -12.51 -13.36
C ALA A 343 -5.54 -12.68 -11.84
N PRO A 344 -4.94 -13.74 -11.24
CA PRO A 344 -5.01 -13.94 -9.81
C PRO A 344 -4.49 -12.70 -9.08
N LEU A 345 -5.26 -12.28 -8.08
CA LEU A 345 -4.88 -11.17 -7.22
C LEU A 345 -3.61 -11.52 -6.43
N PRO A 346 -2.86 -10.54 -5.93
CA PRO A 346 -1.74 -10.81 -5.04
C PRO A 346 -2.14 -11.77 -3.93
N GLY A 347 -1.37 -12.86 -3.76
CA GLY A 347 -1.64 -13.94 -2.80
C GLY A 347 -2.66 -14.99 -3.23
N GLU A 348 -3.38 -14.80 -4.32
CA GLU A 348 -4.35 -15.79 -4.80
C GLU A 348 -3.72 -16.84 -5.72
N GLU A 349 -4.26 -18.06 -5.64
CA GLU A 349 -4.03 -19.15 -6.59
C GLU A 349 -5.32 -19.38 -7.37
N SER A 350 -5.22 -19.49 -8.68
CA SER A 350 -6.38 -19.72 -9.56
C SER A 350 -6.08 -20.75 -10.61
N ALA A 351 -7.08 -21.55 -10.98
CA ALA A 351 -7.00 -22.46 -12.13
C ALA A 351 -6.95 -21.61 -13.42
N ALA A 352 -5.94 -21.84 -14.23
CA ALA A 352 -5.62 -21.02 -15.38
C ALA A 352 -5.85 -21.69 -16.74
N MET A 353 -5.67 -23.01 -16.82
CA MET A 353 -5.83 -23.77 -18.04
C MET A 353 -6.09 -25.26 -17.71
N TRP A 354 -6.82 -25.95 -18.60
CA TRP A 354 -7.09 -27.38 -18.52
C TRP A 354 -6.49 -28.08 -19.73
N LEU A 355 -5.74 -29.15 -19.47
CA LEU A 355 -5.00 -29.91 -20.49
C LEU A 355 -5.21 -31.39 -20.24
N ARG A 356 -5.43 -32.15 -21.33
CA ARG A 356 -5.48 -33.60 -21.31
C ARG A 356 -4.21 -34.17 -21.94
N SER A 357 -3.49 -35.03 -21.22
CA SER A 357 -2.28 -35.67 -21.68
C SER A 357 -2.25 -37.15 -21.28
N ASN A 358 -1.69 -37.98 -22.15
CA ASN A 358 -1.43 -39.41 -21.86
C ASN A 358 -0.26 -39.58 -20.89
N ASP A 359 0.70 -38.67 -20.95
CA ASP A 359 1.92 -38.61 -20.16
C ASP A 359 1.88 -37.52 -19.10
N GLU A 360 3.03 -37.21 -18.51
CA GLU A 360 3.22 -36.03 -17.66
C GLU A 360 2.88 -34.75 -18.43
N PRO A 361 2.37 -33.73 -17.75
CA PRO A 361 2.09 -32.44 -18.40
C PRO A 361 3.39 -31.77 -18.87
N PRO A 362 3.35 -30.96 -19.95
CA PRO A 362 4.54 -30.35 -20.50
C PRO A 362 5.25 -29.43 -19.49
N LYS A 363 6.58 -29.39 -19.55
CA LYS A 363 7.37 -28.45 -18.77
C LYS A 363 7.10 -27.05 -19.26
N LEU A 364 6.80 -26.17 -18.31
CA LEU A 364 6.51 -24.76 -18.58
C LEU A 364 7.80 -23.93 -18.63
N LYS A 365 7.89 -23.05 -19.60
CA LYS A 365 8.79 -21.89 -19.57
C LYS A 365 7.93 -20.63 -19.45
N VAL A 366 8.15 -19.90 -18.40
CA VAL A 366 7.40 -18.66 -18.11
C VAL A 366 8.23 -17.47 -18.60
N GLU A 367 7.62 -16.62 -19.37
CA GLU A 367 8.24 -15.39 -19.85
C GLU A 367 7.32 -14.21 -19.49
N PHE A 368 7.91 -13.10 -19.10
CA PHE A 368 7.20 -11.85 -18.87
C PHE A 368 7.54 -10.92 -20.03
N PRO A 369 6.62 -10.72 -20.98
CA PRO A 369 6.84 -9.75 -22.05
C PRO A 369 6.94 -8.32 -21.47
N GLU A 370 7.92 -7.59 -22.00
CA GLU A 370 8.15 -6.18 -21.66
C GLU A 370 7.00 -5.24 -22.05
#